data_6ab56fe78c28cae205b17e4987b89243
#
_entry.id   6ab56fe78c28cae205b17e4987b89243
#
_cell.length_a   1.000
_cell.length_b   1.000
_cell.length_c   1.000
_cell.angle_alpha   90.00
_cell.angle_beta   90.00
_cell.angle_gamma   90.00
#
_symmetry.space_group_name_H-M   'P 1'
#
loop_
_entity.id
_entity.type
_entity.pdbx_description
1 polymer ?
#
loop_
_entity_poly.entity_id
_entity_poly.type
_entity_poly.pdbx_seq_one_letter_code
_entity_poly.pdbx_strand_id
1 'polypeptide(L)'
;MTLYAAGSLRLAFTPLLAAFEQESGHQVEATFGPAGTLRERIEQGERPQVFASANLEHPQRLVALDFAQAVQPFTRNRLCATVRNIPELTQPDLLTLLCDPQWRVGTSTPLADPSGDYAQQLFDHLERLLPGQGSALRSRAVALVGGPDSAPIPAGRLAAEYLLAESQADIFLGYASYADTLAACAQVKVRRLPTVLDFKVTYGLCLLDEGYVAAQALVAFILGVRGQRILQRMGMLALE
;
A
#
# COMPACT_ATOMS: atom_id res chain seq x y z
N MET A 1 11.18 18.25 10.23
CA MET A 1 10.12 18.32 9.20
C MET A 1 9.16 17.17 9.34
N THR A 2 7.93 17.36 8.87
CA THR A 2 6.89 16.31 8.90
C THR A 2 6.66 15.71 7.52
N LEU A 3 6.54 14.40 7.49
CA LEU A 3 6.21 13.59 6.31
C LEU A 3 4.91 12.82 6.57
N TYR A 4 3.95 12.94 5.66
CA TYR A 4 2.80 12.04 5.61
C TYR A 4 3.04 10.98 4.54
N ALA A 5 2.93 9.70 4.89
CA ALA A 5 3.23 8.60 3.98
C ALA A 5 2.19 7.47 4.09
N ALA A 6 1.85 6.87 2.96
CA ALA A 6 1.01 5.69 2.92
C ALA A 6 1.53 4.60 3.87
N GLY A 7 0.61 3.92 4.56
CA GLY A 7 0.94 2.85 5.51
C GLY A 7 1.81 1.75 4.91
N SER A 8 1.61 1.45 3.63
CA SER A 8 2.41 0.47 2.87
C SER A 8 3.88 0.86 2.68
N LEU A 9 4.23 2.14 2.90
CA LEU A 9 5.62 2.61 2.83
C LEU A 9 6.36 2.44 4.16
N ARG A 10 5.69 2.16 5.28
CA ARG A 10 6.32 2.13 6.61
C ARG A 10 7.58 1.27 6.65
N LEU A 11 7.53 0.03 6.18
CA LEU A 11 8.69 -0.87 6.21
C LEU A 11 9.86 -0.35 5.36
N ALA A 12 9.57 0.22 4.18
CA ALA A 12 10.58 0.74 3.27
C ALA A 12 11.11 2.11 3.72
N PHE A 13 10.25 2.97 4.25
CA PHE A 13 10.63 4.31 4.67
C PHE A 13 11.37 4.34 6.01
N THR A 14 11.13 3.40 6.92
CA THR A 14 11.89 3.35 8.18
C THR A 14 13.41 3.34 7.97
N PRO A 15 14.01 2.39 7.23
CA PRO A 15 15.44 2.44 6.95
C PRO A 15 15.85 3.57 5.98
N LEU A 16 14.98 4.00 5.07
CA LEU A 16 15.24 5.11 4.17
C LEU A 16 15.39 6.43 4.92
N LEU A 17 14.48 6.74 5.83
CA LEU A 17 14.51 7.95 6.63
C LEU A 17 15.70 7.95 7.59
N ALA A 18 16.01 6.81 8.23
CA ALA A 18 17.20 6.70 9.07
C ALA A 18 18.49 6.98 8.29
N ALA A 19 18.60 6.50 7.04
CA ALA A 19 19.75 6.79 6.18
C ALA A 19 19.80 8.27 5.78
N PHE A 20 18.67 8.88 5.46
CA PHE A 20 18.58 10.30 5.15
C PHE A 20 18.98 11.17 6.35
N GLU A 21 18.44 10.88 7.53
CA GLU A 21 18.76 11.62 8.78
C GLU A 21 20.25 11.53 9.11
N GLN A 22 20.85 10.35 8.95
CA GLN A 22 22.28 10.16 9.18
C GLN A 22 23.15 10.97 8.23
N GLU A 23 22.75 11.09 6.94
CA GLU A 23 23.55 11.81 5.94
C GLU A 23 23.35 13.31 5.97
N SER A 24 22.12 13.75 6.15
CA SER A 24 21.74 15.16 6.03
C SER A 24 21.76 15.92 7.38
N GLY A 25 21.69 15.19 8.48
CA GLY A 25 21.50 15.78 9.82
C GLY A 25 20.09 16.30 10.08
N HIS A 26 19.16 16.19 9.12
CA HIS A 26 17.79 16.64 9.27
C HIS A 26 16.91 15.55 9.88
N GLN A 27 16.08 15.91 10.86
CA GLN A 27 15.13 14.99 11.49
C GLN A 27 13.78 14.98 10.75
N VAL A 28 13.19 13.79 10.59
CA VAL A 28 11.90 13.57 9.90
C VAL A 28 10.90 12.92 10.85
N GLU A 29 9.83 13.63 11.15
CA GLU A 29 8.68 13.08 11.86
C GLU A 29 7.69 12.51 10.84
N ALA A 30 7.63 11.18 10.73
CA ALA A 30 6.80 10.50 9.74
C ALA A 30 5.49 10.00 10.35
N THR A 31 4.37 10.42 9.76
CA THR A 31 3.04 9.85 10.03
C THR A 31 2.66 8.88 8.92
N PHE A 32 2.40 7.63 9.29
CA PHE A 32 1.98 6.58 8.36
C PHE A 32 0.51 6.23 8.55
N GLY A 33 -0.25 6.19 7.46
CA GLY A 33 -1.68 5.86 7.49
C GLY A 33 -2.27 5.64 6.10
N PRO A 34 -3.59 5.42 6.01
CA PRO A 34 -4.30 5.35 4.73
C PRO A 34 -4.11 6.65 3.97
N ALA A 35 -3.67 6.57 2.71
CA ALA A 35 -3.24 7.76 1.96
C ALA A 35 -4.41 8.73 1.68
N GLY A 36 -5.63 8.20 1.47
CA GLY A 36 -6.82 9.02 1.32
C GLY A 36 -7.14 9.83 2.58
N THR A 37 -7.08 9.19 3.75
CA THR A 37 -7.28 9.86 5.04
C THR A 37 -6.21 10.92 5.31
N LEU A 38 -4.93 10.64 4.99
CA LEU A 38 -3.85 11.61 5.15
C LEU A 38 -4.03 12.81 4.21
N ARG A 39 -4.46 12.58 2.97
CA ARG A 39 -4.80 13.64 2.02
C ARG A 39 -5.93 14.53 2.56
N GLU A 40 -7.00 13.93 3.09
CA GLU A 40 -8.12 14.69 3.67
C GLU A 40 -7.67 15.56 4.85
N ARG A 41 -6.79 15.09 5.71
CA ARG A 41 -6.19 15.88 6.80
C ARG A 41 -5.42 17.09 6.27
N ILE A 42 -4.69 16.93 5.15
CA ILE A 42 -4.02 18.05 4.47
C ILE A 42 -5.04 19.04 3.93
N GLU A 43 -6.09 18.58 3.27
CA GLU A 43 -7.19 19.43 2.77
C GLU A 43 -7.89 20.19 3.92
N GLN A 44 -7.98 19.59 5.09
CA GLN A 44 -8.57 20.18 6.31
C GLN A 44 -7.64 21.14 7.06
N GLY A 45 -6.40 21.33 6.59
CA GLY A 45 -5.52 22.36 7.13
C GLY A 45 -4.23 21.87 7.78
N GLU A 46 -3.98 20.57 7.88
CA GLU A 46 -2.66 20.08 8.32
C GLU A 46 -1.60 20.39 7.26
N ARG A 47 -0.37 20.63 7.70
CA ARG A 47 0.71 21.15 6.83
C ARG A 47 2.00 20.34 6.96
N PRO A 48 2.01 19.05 6.56
CA PRO A 48 3.27 18.33 6.40
C PRO A 48 4.06 18.96 5.23
N GLN A 49 5.37 18.79 5.19
CA GLN A 49 6.19 19.31 4.11
C GLN A 49 6.21 18.37 2.89
N VAL A 50 6.06 17.06 3.11
CA VAL A 50 6.05 16.04 2.04
C VAL A 50 4.87 15.10 2.26
N PHE A 51 4.20 14.73 1.16
CA PHE A 51 3.18 13.69 1.13
C PHE A 51 3.59 12.59 0.14
N ALA A 52 3.62 11.33 0.58
CA ALA A 52 3.93 10.15 -0.23
C ALA A 52 2.78 9.16 -0.20
N SER A 53 2.16 8.93 -1.35
CA SER A 53 0.98 8.10 -1.51
C SER A 53 1.27 6.78 -2.21
N ALA A 54 0.45 5.77 -1.96
CA ALA A 54 0.46 4.50 -2.67
C ALA A 54 -0.23 4.53 -4.04
N ASN A 55 -0.68 5.69 -4.49
CA ASN A 55 -1.21 5.97 -5.82
C ASN A 55 -0.77 7.34 -6.33
N LEU A 56 -1.14 7.70 -7.55
CA LEU A 56 -0.91 9.04 -8.10
C LEU A 56 -2.09 9.98 -7.86
N GLU A 57 -3.29 9.46 -7.70
CA GLU A 57 -4.55 10.22 -7.66
C GLU A 57 -4.61 11.17 -6.45
N HIS A 58 -4.19 10.70 -5.27
CA HIS A 58 -4.19 11.55 -4.08
C HIS A 58 -3.22 12.73 -4.17
N PRO A 59 -1.94 12.55 -4.56
CA PRO A 59 -1.06 13.69 -4.81
C PRO A 59 -1.54 14.60 -5.95
N GLN A 60 -2.11 14.04 -7.04
CA GLN A 60 -2.67 14.83 -8.14
C GLN A 60 -3.83 15.72 -7.68
N ARG A 61 -4.67 15.21 -6.78
CA ARG A 61 -5.74 16.02 -6.18
C ARG A 61 -5.18 17.19 -5.37
N LEU A 62 -4.10 16.99 -4.61
CA LEU A 62 -3.45 18.07 -3.87
C LEU A 62 -2.84 19.12 -4.82
N VAL A 63 -2.29 18.71 -5.96
CA VAL A 63 -1.86 19.64 -7.01
C VAL A 63 -3.05 20.40 -7.60
N ALA A 64 -4.16 19.73 -7.89
CA ALA A 64 -5.37 20.37 -8.43
C ALA A 64 -6.02 21.37 -7.46
N LEU A 65 -5.71 21.27 -6.17
CA LEU A 65 -6.17 22.17 -5.10
C LEU A 65 -5.10 23.18 -4.67
N ASP A 66 -4.02 23.34 -5.44
CA ASP A 66 -2.91 24.27 -5.20
C ASP A 66 -2.14 24.04 -3.87
N PHE A 67 -2.19 22.83 -3.30
CA PHE A 67 -1.36 22.46 -2.15
C PHE A 67 0.07 22.07 -2.55
N ALA A 68 0.29 21.69 -3.80
CA ALA A 68 1.59 21.30 -4.35
C ALA A 68 1.67 21.67 -5.83
N GLN A 69 2.88 21.80 -6.39
CA GLN A 69 3.06 22.16 -7.81
C GLN A 69 3.07 20.94 -8.73
N ALA A 70 3.62 19.82 -8.28
CA ALA A 70 3.78 18.63 -9.10
C ALA A 70 3.73 17.34 -8.30
N VAL A 71 3.33 16.27 -9.00
CA VAL A 71 3.45 14.89 -8.51
C VAL A 71 4.67 14.25 -9.13
N GLN A 72 5.47 13.59 -8.30
CA GLN A 72 6.63 12.81 -8.76
C GLN A 72 6.37 11.33 -8.49
N PRO A 73 6.23 10.47 -9.51
CA PRO A 73 6.30 9.04 -9.35
C PRO A 73 7.68 8.66 -8.77
N PHE A 74 7.73 7.76 -7.80
CA PHE A 74 9.02 7.43 -7.19
C PHE A 74 9.28 5.93 -7.02
N THR A 75 8.25 5.09 -7.03
CA THR A 75 8.39 3.64 -6.96
C THR A 75 7.11 2.96 -7.42
N ARG A 76 7.17 1.63 -7.55
CA ARG A 76 6.01 0.80 -7.88
C ARG A 76 5.86 -0.34 -6.89
N ASN A 77 4.68 -0.93 -6.87
CA ASN A 77 4.37 -2.15 -6.11
C ASN A 77 3.46 -3.06 -6.94
N ARG A 78 3.06 -4.18 -6.37
CA ARG A 78 2.03 -5.08 -6.91
C ARG A 78 1.11 -5.51 -5.78
N LEU A 79 -0.05 -6.04 -6.12
CA LEU A 79 -0.85 -6.79 -5.17
C LEU A 79 -0.38 -8.24 -5.08
N CYS A 80 -0.68 -8.86 -3.96
CA CYS A 80 -0.60 -10.29 -3.73
C CYS A 80 -1.79 -10.74 -2.89
N ALA A 81 -2.04 -12.03 -2.84
CA ALA A 81 -2.92 -12.63 -1.86
C ALA A 81 -2.09 -13.24 -0.73
N THR A 82 -2.40 -12.90 0.50
CA THR A 82 -1.94 -13.63 1.68
C THR A 82 -3.07 -14.55 2.12
N VAL A 83 -2.78 -15.82 2.33
CA VAL A 83 -3.77 -16.84 2.69
C VAL A 83 -3.37 -17.49 4.02
N ARG A 84 -4.32 -18.06 4.75
CA ARG A 84 -4.01 -18.93 5.89
C ARG A 84 -3.19 -20.11 5.39
N ASN A 85 -2.17 -20.50 6.14
CA ASN A 85 -1.26 -21.59 5.75
C ASN A 85 -1.87 -22.97 6.03
N ILE A 86 -2.93 -23.30 5.30
CA ILE A 86 -3.62 -24.60 5.32
C ILE A 86 -3.66 -25.18 3.91
N PRO A 87 -3.66 -26.53 3.75
CA PRO A 87 -3.63 -27.18 2.43
C PRO A 87 -4.71 -26.70 1.48
N GLU A 88 -5.92 -26.47 1.96
CA GLU A 88 -7.10 -26.05 1.18
C GLU A 88 -6.90 -24.66 0.54
N LEU A 89 -6.01 -23.81 1.07
CA LEU A 89 -5.72 -22.48 0.55
C LEU A 89 -4.34 -22.38 -0.10
N THR A 90 -3.46 -23.35 0.14
CA THR A 90 -2.08 -23.29 -0.39
C THR A 90 -1.84 -24.17 -1.59
N GLN A 91 -2.63 -25.22 -1.78
CA GLN A 91 -2.49 -26.17 -2.90
C GLN A 91 -3.28 -25.77 -4.16
N PRO A 92 -4.56 -25.38 -4.08
CA PRO A 92 -5.32 -25.03 -5.27
C PRO A 92 -4.75 -23.78 -5.98
N ASP A 93 -5.05 -23.62 -7.25
CA ASP A 93 -4.78 -22.40 -8.00
C ASP A 93 -5.50 -21.19 -7.36
N LEU A 94 -4.82 -20.03 -7.31
CA LEU A 94 -5.34 -18.84 -6.64
C LEU A 94 -6.59 -18.27 -7.35
N LEU A 95 -6.68 -18.40 -8.68
CA LEU A 95 -7.86 -17.94 -9.43
C LEU A 95 -9.10 -18.73 -9.01
N THR A 96 -8.96 -20.05 -8.88
CA THR A 96 -10.01 -20.94 -8.36
C THR A 96 -10.44 -20.52 -6.96
N LEU A 97 -9.49 -20.23 -6.05
CA LEU A 97 -9.80 -19.79 -4.69
C LEU A 97 -10.54 -18.45 -4.66
N LEU A 98 -10.13 -17.49 -5.52
CA LEU A 98 -10.80 -16.19 -5.61
C LEU A 98 -12.23 -16.30 -6.18
N CYS A 99 -12.53 -17.31 -6.96
CA CYS A 99 -13.88 -17.56 -7.48
C CYS A 99 -14.76 -18.37 -6.50
N ASP A 100 -14.18 -19.06 -5.54
CA ASP A 100 -14.92 -19.95 -4.62
C ASP A 100 -15.56 -19.13 -3.49
N PRO A 101 -16.90 -19.12 -3.39
CA PRO A 101 -17.62 -18.33 -2.38
C PRO A 101 -17.44 -18.82 -0.95
N GLN A 102 -16.90 -20.02 -0.73
CA GLN A 102 -16.66 -20.51 0.63
C GLN A 102 -15.56 -19.70 1.36
N TRP A 103 -14.62 -19.09 0.61
CA TRP A 103 -13.50 -18.37 1.19
C TRP A 103 -13.82 -16.89 1.41
N ARG A 104 -13.58 -16.42 2.63
CA ARG A 104 -13.75 -15.00 2.98
C ARG A 104 -12.55 -14.21 2.50
N VAL A 105 -12.78 -13.20 1.68
CA VAL A 105 -11.75 -12.33 1.14
C VAL A 105 -11.78 -10.99 1.85
N GLY A 106 -10.67 -10.62 2.49
CA GLY A 106 -10.46 -9.32 3.12
C GLY A 106 -9.66 -8.38 2.22
N THR A 107 -9.98 -7.10 2.29
CA THR A 107 -9.30 -6.01 1.58
C THR A 107 -9.09 -4.81 2.50
N SER A 108 -8.35 -3.81 2.02
CA SER A 108 -8.43 -2.45 2.56
C SER A 108 -9.70 -1.74 2.07
N THR A 109 -10.04 -0.62 2.73
CA THR A 109 -11.23 0.18 2.41
C THR A 109 -10.98 1.05 1.17
N PRO A 110 -11.77 0.90 0.11
CA PRO A 110 -11.67 1.76 -1.07
C PRO A 110 -11.84 3.25 -0.72
N LEU A 111 -11.24 4.12 -1.51
CA LEU A 111 -11.18 5.58 -1.38
C LEU A 111 -10.34 6.08 -0.19
N ALA A 112 -10.38 5.40 0.95
CA ALA A 112 -9.56 5.72 2.11
C ALA A 112 -8.13 5.18 1.98
N ASP A 113 -7.97 3.98 1.45
CA ASP A 113 -6.68 3.31 1.27
C ASP A 113 -6.54 2.81 -0.19
N PRO A 114 -5.52 3.26 -0.95
CA PRO A 114 -5.28 2.81 -2.33
C PRO A 114 -5.23 1.28 -2.51
N SER A 115 -4.83 0.50 -1.51
CA SER A 115 -4.90 -0.96 -1.56
C SER A 115 -6.32 -1.47 -1.80
N GLY A 116 -7.32 -0.78 -1.22
CA GLY A 116 -8.74 -1.06 -1.45
C GLY A 116 -9.15 -0.75 -2.90
N ASP A 117 -8.72 0.39 -3.44
CA ASP A 117 -9.00 0.77 -4.83
C ASP A 117 -8.39 -0.23 -5.81
N TYR A 118 -7.17 -0.69 -5.54
CA TYR A 118 -6.52 -1.72 -6.35
C TYR A 118 -7.19 -3.08 -6.24
N ALA A 119 -7.76 -3.43 -5.09
CA ALA A 119 -8.60 -4.62 -4.98
C ALA A 119 -9.84 -4.51 -5.87
N GLN A 120 -10.48 -3.33 -5.96
CA GLN A 120 -11.59 -3.10 -6.89
C GLN A 120 -11.15 -3.25 -8.35
N GLN A 121 -9.98 -2.73 -8.73
CA GLN A 121 -9.41 -2.92 -10.07
C GLN A 121 -9.15 -4.41 -10.37
N LEU A 122 -8.66 -5.17 -9.41
CA LEU A 122 -8.49 -6.62 -9.53
C LEU A 122 -9.83 -7.31 -9.79
N PHE A 123 -10.91 -6.90 -9.11
CA PHE A 123 -12.24 -7.44 -9.35
C PHE A 123 -12.76 -7.10 -10.76
N ASP A 124 -12.46 -5.90 -11.27
CA ASP A 124 -12.76 -5.53 -12.66
C ASP A 124 -11.97 -6.36 -13.68
N HIS A 125 -10.71 -6.67 -13.40
CA HIS A 125 -9.91 -7.57 -14.25
C HIS A 125 -10.48 -8.99 -14.23
N LEU A 126 -10.85 -9.50 -13.06
CA LEU A 126 -11.50 -10.81 -12.91
C LEU A 126 -12.83 -10.86 -13.65
N GLU A 127 -13.65 -9.80 -13.58
CA GLU A 127 -14.94 -9.72 -14.29
C GLU A 127 -14.76 -9.79 -15.82
N ARG A 128 -13.73 -9.12 -16.35
CA ARG A 128 -13.42 -9.19 -17.79
C ARG A 128 -12.90 -10.57 -18.21
N LEU A 129 -12.17 -11.24 -17.33
CA LEU A 129 -11.62 -12.58 -17.59
C LEU A 129 -12.69 -13.68 -17.48
N LEU A 130 -13.50 -13.59 -16.43
CA LEU A 130 -14.53 -14.55 -16.06
C LEU A 130 -15.81 -13.79 -15.69
N PRO A 131 -16.71 -13.51 -16.66
CA PRO A 131 -17.93 -12.75 -16.44
C PRO A 131 -18.78 -13.31 -15.27
N GLY A 132 -19.19 -12.43 -14.37
CA GLY A 132 -19.92 -12.74 -13.15
C GLY A 132 -19.03 -13.02 -11.92
N GLN A 133 -17.77 -13.45 -12.11
CA GLN A 133 -16.91 -13.81 -10.98
C GLN A 133 -16.32 -12.59 -10.26
N GLY A 134 -15.96 -11.54 -11.00
CA GLY A 134 -15.48 -10.30 -10.41
C GLY A 134 -16.55 -9.59 -9.58
N SER A 135 -17.77 -9.52 -10.10
CA SER A 135 -18.95 -8.97 -9.41
C SER A 135 -19.30 -9.79 -8.17
N ALA A 136 -19.27 -11.12 -8.27
CA ALA A 136 -19.51 -12.01 -7.14
C ALA A 136 -18.45 -11.85 -6.04
N LEU A 137 -17.16 -11.74 -6.41
CA LEU A 137 -16.07 -11.51 -5.46
C LEU A 137 -16.20 -10.14 -4.80
N ARG A 138 -16.50 -9.09 -5.56
CA ARG A 138 -16.72 -7.73 -5.05
C ARG A 138 -17.83 -7.68 -4.01
N SER A 139 -18.95 -8.37 -4.25
CA SER A 139 -20.11 -8.34 -3.34
C SER A 139 -19.86 -9.04 -2.01
N ARG A 140 -18.90 -9.99 -1.94
CA ARG A 140 -18.59 -10.76 -0.73
C ARG A 140 -17.27 -10.35 -0.05
N ALA A 141 -16.42 -9.59 -0.72
CA ALA A 141 -15.18 -9.09 -0.13
C ALA A 141 -15.48 -8.07 0.97
N VAL A 142 -14.72 -8.15 2.06
CA VAL A 142 -14.94 -7.32 3.25
C VAL A 142 -13.77 -6.35 3.42
N ALA A 143 -14.06 -5.05 3.49
CA ALA A 143 -13.09 -4.03 3.84
C ALA A 143 -12.80 -4.11 5.35
N LEU A 144 -11.61 -4.57 5.72
CA LEU A 144 -11.24 -4.86 7.11
C LEU A 144 -10.30 -3.82 7.72
N VAL A 145 -9.59 -3.05 6.89
CA VAL A 145 -8.59 -2.05 7.34
C VAL A 145 -8.61 -0.80 6.48
N GLY A 146 -7.98 0.25 6.97
CA GLY A 146 -7.73 1.48 6.20
C GLY A 146 -8.91 2.44 6.11
N GLY A 147 -10.06 2.10 6.66
CA GLY A 147 -11.22 2.97 6.74
C GLY A 147 -11.34 3.66 8.10
N PRO A 148 -12.18 4.69 8.21
CA PRO A 148 -12.40 5.43 9.45
C PRO A 148 -12.95 4.55 10.57
N ASP A 149 -13.76 3.55 10.23
CA ASP A 149 -14.41 2.62 11.19
C ASP A 149 -13.64 1.30 11.32
N SER A 150 -12.48 1.16 10.66
CA SER A 150 -11.67 -0.06 10.75
C SER A 150 -11.06 -0.20 12.15
N ALA A 151 -11.12 -1.41 12.70
CA ALA A 151 -10.40 -1.71 13.93
C ALA A 151 -8.88 -1.53 13.73
N PRO A 152 -8.16 -0.96 14.72
CA PRO A 152 -6.73 -0.76 14.61
C PRO A 152 -5.98 -2.10 14.59
N ILE A 153 -5.00 -2.20 13.71
CA ILE A 153 -4.06 -3.32 13.74
C ILE A 153 -3.06 -3.09 14.89
N PRO A 154 -2.80 -4.09 15.74
CA PRO A 154 -1.83 -3.95 16.82
C PRO A 154 -0.45 -3.50 16.34
N ALA A 155 0.22 -2.67 17.13
CA ALA A 155 1.53 -2.16 16.79
C ALA A 155 2.52 -3.30 16.50
N GLY A 156 3.30 -3.17 15.43
CA GLY A 156 4.28 -4.18 15.01
C GLY A 156 3.72 -5.37 14.23
N ARG A 157 2.38 -5.47 14.08
CA ARG A 157 1.75 -6.53 13.27
C ARG A 157 1.44 -6.03 11.86
N LEU A 158 1.50 -6.93 10.88
CA LEU A 158 1.00 -6.66 9.53
C LEU A 158 -0.49 -7.03 9.45
N ALA A 159 -1.28 -6.19 8.75
CA ALA A 159 -2.73 -6.40 8.66
C ALA A 159 -3.09 -7.79 8.16
N ALA A 160 -2.48 -8.25 7.06
CA ALA A 160 -2.74 -9.57 6.49
C ALA A 160 -2.50 -10.70 7.52
N GLU A 161 -1.36 -10.67 8.21
CA GLU A 161 -1.01 -11.68 9.20
C GLU A 161 -1.98 -11.66 10.38
N TYR A 162 -2.27 -10.48 10.92
CA TYR A 162 -3.17 -10.34 12.06
C TYR A 162 -4.59 -10.78 11.73
N LEU A 163 -5.18 -10.28 10.64
CA LEU A 163 -6.56 -10.57 10.26
C LEU A 163 -6.79 -12.05 9.94
N LEU A 164 -5.81 -12.71 9.32
CA LEU A 164 -5.88 -14.14 9.02
C LEU A 164 -5.70 -15.00 10.28
N ALA A 165 -4.81 -14.61 11.20
CA ALA A 165 -4.63 -15.26 12.48
C ALA A 165 -5.89 -15.19 13.36
N GLU A 166 -6.56 -14.02 13.36
CA GLU A 166 -7.83 -13.79 14.07
C GLU A 166 -9.05 -14.35 13.31
N SER A 167 -8.82 -15.08 12.22
CA SER A 167 -9.90 -15.68 11.41
C SER A 167 -10.95 -14.68 10.92
N GLN A 168 -10.56 -13.42 10.70
CA GLN A 168 -11.47 -12.41 10.13
C GLN A 168 -11.59 -12.56 8.60
N ALA A 169 -10.57 -13.15 7.96
CA ALA A 169 -10.58 -13.54 6.56
C ALA A 169 -9.80 -14.86 6.38
N ASP A 170 -9.95 -15.46 5.21
CA ASP A 170 -9.21 -16.65 4.79
C ASP A 170 -8.12 -16.29 3.75
N ILE A 171 -8.40 -15.24 2.98
CA ILE A 171 -7.53 -14.62 1.97
C ILE A 171 -7.55 -13.11 2.23
N PHE A 172 -6.40 -12.46 2.22
CA PHE A 172 -6.29 -11.01 2.29
C PHE A 172 -5.53 -10.48 1.07
N LEU A 173 -6.15 -9.55 0.34
CA LEU A 173 -5.53 -8.86 -0.81
C LEU A 173 -4.77 -7.64 -0.30
N GLY A 174 -3.46 -7.62 -0.53
CA GLY A 174 -2.58 -6.57 -0.05
C GLY A 174 -1.33 -6.43 -0.91
N TYR A 175 -0.35 -5.67 -0.44
CA TYR A 175 0.85 -5.35 -1.21
C TYR A 175 1.92 -6.45 -1.16
N ALA A 176 2.51 -6.75 -2.32
CA ALA A 176 3.57 -7.75 -2.48
C ALA A 176 4.90 -7.32 -1.82
N SER A 177 5.12 -6.03 -1.56
CA SER A 177 6.31 -5.56 -0.83
C SER A 177 6.41 -6.11 0.60
N TYR A 178 5.32 -6.60 1.17
CA TYR A 178 5.34 -7.28 2.47
C TYR A 178 5.66 -8.77 2.40
N ALA A 179 5.83 -9.34 1.20
CA ALA A 179 5.93 -10.79 1.01
C ALA A 179 7.06 -11.43 1.84
N ASP A 180 8.25 -10.81 1.86
CA ASP A 180 9.40 -11.36 2.60
C ASP A 180 9.16 -11.33 4.11
N THR A 181 8.55 -10.25 4.63
CA THR A 181 8.20 -10.16 6.04
C THR A 181 7.10 -11.17 6.41
N LEU A 182 6.09 -11.32 5.56
CA LEU A 182 5.00 -12.28 5.76
C LEU A 182 5.47 -13.73 5.63
N ALA A 183 6.49 -14.01 4.81
CA ALA A 183 7.05 -15.34 4.65
C ALA A 183 7.69 -15.88 5.94
N ALA A 184 8.08 -15.01 6.87
CA ALA A 184 8.58 -15.40 8.19
C ALA A 184 7.44 -15.84 9.15
N CYS A 185 6.17 -15.58 8.80
CA CYS A 185 5.02 -15.93 9.63
C CYS A 185 4.48 -17.31 9.26
N ALA A 186 4.65 -18.29 10.14
CA ALA A 186 4.26 -19.68 9.89
C ALA A 186 2.74 -19.87 9.62
N GLN A 187 1.90 -18.96 10.11
CA GLN A 187 0.43 -19.04 10.03
C GLN A 187 -0.14 -18.62 8.68
N VAL A 188 0.64 -17.93 7.85
CA VAL A 188 0.20 -17.41 6.57
C VAL A 188 1.14 -17.80 5.45
N LYS A 189 0.62 -17.75 4.21
CA LYS A 189 1.41 -17.93 2.99
C LYS A 189 1.07 -16.85 1.99
N VAL A 190 2.11 -16.21 1.45
CA VAL A 190 1.94 -15.24 0.36
C VAL A 190 1.85 -15.96 -0.98
N ARG A 191 0.88 -15.58 -1.77
CA ARG A 191 0.66 -16.09 -3.12
C ARG A 191 0.66 -14.94 -4.12
N ARG A 192 1.46 -15.05 -5.16
CA ARG A 192 1.43 -14.09 -6.28
C ARG A 192 0.12 -14.21 -7.02
N LEU A 193 -0.39 -13.07 -7.49
CA LEU A 193 -1.53 -13.08 -8.40
C LEU A 193 -1.17 -13.78 -9.70
N PRO A 194 -2.13 -14.50 -10.33
CA PRO A 194 -1.98 -14.99 -11.69
C PRO A 194 -1.62 -13.84 -12.64
N THR A 195 -0.77 -14.09 -13.63
CA THR A 195 -0.30 -13.06 -14.57
C THR A 195 -1.44 -12.27 -15.23
N VAL A 196 -2.57 -12.92 -15.46
CA VAL A 196 -3.79 -12.32 -16.05
C VAL A 196 -4.51 -11.33 -15.11
N LEU A 197 -4.22 -11.38 -13.82
CA LEU A 197 -4.77 -10.47 -12.80
C LEU A 197 -3.69 -9.56 -12.20
N ASP A 198 -2.42 -9.75 -12.56
CA ASP A 198 -1.29 -9.00 -12.00
C ASP A 198 -1.11 -7.67 -12.73
N PHE A 199 -0.97 -6.60 -11.97
CA PHE A 199 -0.65 -5.27 -12.49
C PHE A 199 0.25 -4.52 -11.51
N LYS A 200 1.04 -3.60 -12.07
CA LYS A 200 1.89 -2.71 -11.26
C LYS A 200 1.08 -1.48 -10.85
N VAL A 201 1.27 -1.05 -9.61
CA VAL A 201 0.71 0.18 -9.06
C VAL A 201 1.83 1.18 -8.83
N THR A 202 1.63 2.43 -9.20
CA THR A 202 2.64 3.49 -9.12
C THR A 202 2.37 4.37 -7.92
N TYR A 203 3.39 4.58 -7.11
CA TYR A 203 3.39 5.46 -5.95
C TYR A 203 3.87 6.85 -6.36
N GLY A 204 3.17 7.87 -5.85
CA GLY A 204 3.53 9.26 -6.10
C GLY A 204 3.80 10.02 -4.81
N LEU A 205 4.69 10.99 -4.89
CA LEU A 205 4.90 11.96 -3.84
C LEU A 205 4.73 13.39 -4.37
N CYS A 206 4.44 14.31 -3.46
CA CYS A 206 4.50 15.74 -3.74
C CYS A 206 5.14 16.50 -2.57
N LEU A 207 5.82 17.58 -2.92
CA LEU A 207 6.36 18.55 -1.98
C LEU A 207 5.26 19.60 -1.71
N LEU A 208 4.90 19.78 -0.45
CA LEU A 208 3.83 20.70 -0.03
C LEU A 208 4.36 22.06 0.45
N ASP A 209 5.65 22.11 0.79
CA ASP A 209 6.35 23.35 1.15
C ASP A 209 7.66 23.43 0.37
N GLU A 210 7.61 24.13 -0.75
CA GLU A 210 8.76 24.28 -1.65
C GLU A 210 9.87 25.16 -1.08
N GLY A 211 9.55 26.00 -0.11
CA GLY A 211 10.54 26.80 0.61
C GLY A 211 11.37 26.01 1.63
N TYR A 212 10.95 24.79 1.98
CA TYR A 212 11.60 24.01 3.03
C TYR A 212 12.75 23.17 2.49
N VAL A 213 13.98 23.65 2.61
CA VAL A 213 15.20 23.06 2.04
C VAL A 213 15.38 21.58 2.44
N ALA A 214 15.12 21.23 3.71
CA ALA A 214 15.23 19.85 4.16
C ALA A 214 14.19 18.90 3.48
N ALA A 215 13.02 19.41 3.13
CA ALA A 215 12.01 18.62 2.41
C ALA A 215 12.40 18.41 0.95
N GLN A 216 12.97 19.43 0.29
CA GLN A 216 13.56 19.27 -1.04
C GLN A 216 14.68 18.21 -1.02
N ALA A 217 15.55 18.26 -0.01
CA ALA A 217 16.63 17.28 0.15
C ALA A 217 16.09 15.85 0.38
N LEU A 218 15.01 15.70 1.16
CA LEU A 218 14.36 14.39 1.36
C LEU A 218 13.78 13.85 0.05
N VAL A 219 13.06 14.68 -0.72
CA VAL A 219 12.51 14.28 -2.02
C VAL A 219 13.66 13.87 -2.97
N ALA A 220 14.73 14.67 -3.04
CA ALA A 220 15.91 14.32 -3.84
C ALA A 220 16.56 13.01 -3.39
N PHE A 221 16.63 12.75 -2.09
CA PHE A 221 17.16 11.50 -1.54
C PHE A 221 16.28 10.30 -1.92
N ILE A 222 14.95 10.41 -1.77
CA ILE A 222 14.00 9.34 -2.16
C ILE A 222 14.16 8.99 -3.64
N LEU A 223 14.27 9.99 -4.51
CA LEU A 223 14.42 9.82 -5.96
C LEU A 223 15.84 9.42 -6.38
N GLY A 224 16.82 9.68 -5.54
CA GLY A 224 18.21 9.40 -5.79
C GLY A 224 18.57 7.92 -5.72
N VAL A 225 19.74 7.56 -6.25
CA VAL A 225 20.22 6.17 -6.36
C VAL A 225 20.19 5.44 -5.02
N ARG A 226 20.55 6.10 -3.92
CA ARG A 226 20.59 5.48 -2.59
C ARG A 226 19.20 5.19 -2.05
N GLY A 227 18.28 6.16 -2.13
CA GLY A 227 16.88 5.98 -1.73
C GLY A 227 16.21 4.86 -2.55
N GLN A 228 16.42 4.86 -3.86
CA GLN A 228 15.89 3.83 -4.76
C GLN A 228 16.42 2.43 -4.44
N ARG A 229 17.71 2.30 -4.11
CA ARG A 229 18.26 1.00 -3.65
C ARG A 229 17.66 0.51 -2.34
N ILE A 230 17.39 1.41 -1.40
CA ILE A 230 16.72 1.04 -0.15
C ILE A 230 15.29 0.57 -0.44
N LEU A 231 14.52 1.31 -1.23
CA LEU A 231 13.17 0.93 -1.64
C LEU A 231 13.12 -0.46 -2.26
N GLN A 232 14.03 -0.75 -3.21
CA GLN A 232 14.10 -2.05 -3.88
C GLN A 232 14.45 -3.20 -2.91
N ARG A 233 15.38 -2.99 -1.97
CA ARG A 233 15.71 -3.98 -0.93
C ARG A 233 14.54 -4.29 -0.02
N MET A 234 13.60 -3.37 0.11
CA MET A 234 12.38 -3.51 0.90
C MET A 234 11.17 -3.99 0.06
N GLY A 235 11.43 -4.60 -1.10
CA GLY A 235 10.39 -5.23 -1.94
C GLY A 235 9.63 -4.27 -2.85
N MET A 236 9.99 -2.98 -2.90
CA MET A 236 9.41 -2.05 -3.86
C MET A 236 10.03 -2.23 -5.25
N LEU A 237 9.28 -1.88 -6.29
CA LEU A 237 9.73 -2.03 -7.68
C LEU A 237 10.25 -0.70 -8.22
N ALA A 238 11.28 -0.77 -9.08
CA ALA A 238 11.78 0.40 -9.80
C ALA A 238 10.71 0.99 -10.73
N LEU A 239 10.84 2.30 -10.99
CA LEU A 239 10.21 2.93 -12.16
C LEU A 239 10.97 2.43 -13.40
N GLU A 240 10.24 1.97 -14.41
CA GLU A 240 10.81 1.64 -15.73
C GLU A 240 11.01 2.90 -16.54
#